data_b74c56d496377e9e5154abc57e5274f9
#
_entry.id   b74c56d496377e9e5154abc57e5274f9
#
_cell.length_a   1.000
_cell.length_b   1.000
_cell.length_c   1.000
_cell.angle_alpha   90.00
_cell.angle_beta   90.00
_cell.angle_gamma   90.00
#
_symmetry.space_group_name_H-M   'P 1'
#
loop_
_entity.id
_entity.type
_entity.pdbx_description
1 polymer ?
#
loop_
_entity_poly.entity_id
_entity_poly.type
_entity_poly.pdbx_seq_one_letter_code
_entity_poly.pdbx_strand_id
1 'polypeptide(L)'
;MNIGSFLHRDQALYGVFNGETVAPASPGLIAQYPTLRDLLDAEKSEALKGSVNLSATIPIAEITFQPPIPNPRKIICVGMNYPKPYPVDGVAPPSPEHIILFGKESETLVGHGATLEAPRGTPADSFDYEGEIAVVIGKTARHVTPVQAMDHVLGYAPFNDGSVREWQKHSIYAGKNFANSGSWGPWIATADDLPPVEDLHLTVTLNGETLQSAYGQEMIFSLPEQIAYASSLFTLYPGDVIATGSPDGTGGSRVPKRYLRAHDVLTISIQGIGTLSNAVS
;
A
#
# COMPACT_ATOMS: atom_id res chain seq x y z
N MET A 1 -3.76 8.76 -13.83
CA MET A 1 -3.85 9.96 -12.94
C MET A 1 -3.32 9.58 -11.55
N ASN A 2 -2.55 10.44 -10.87
CA ASN A 2 -2.04 10.17 -9.51
C ASN A 2 -2.85 10.97 -8.49
N ILE A 3 -3.55 10.30 -7.58
CA ILE A 3 -4.45 10.93 -6.61
C ILE A 3 -4.09 10.57 -5.18
N GLY A 4 -4.29 11.49 -4.24
CA GLY A 4 -3.99 11.20 -2.83
C GLY A 4 -4.30 12.37 -1.92
N SER A 5 -4.13 12.10 -0.62
CA SER A 5 -4.34 13.06 0.47
C SER A 5 -3.01 13.63 0.97
N PHE A 6 -3.05 14.86 1.43
CA PHE A 6 -1.88 15.57 1.96
C PHE A 6 -2.30 16.66 2.94
N LEU A 7 -1.35 17.15 3.74
CA LEU A 7 -1.50 18.36 4.52
C LEU A 7 -0.76 19.51 3.84
N HIS A 8 -1.38 20.67 3.76
CA HIS A 8 -0.74 21.91 3.39
C HIS A 8 -1.12 22.98 4.43
N ARG A 9 -0.13 23.52 5.13
CA ARG A 9 -0.35 24.50 6.22
C ARG A 9 -1.37 23.99 7.24
N ASP A 10 -1.22 22.74 7.70
CA ASP A 10 -2.09 22.01 8.63
C ASP A 10 -3.53 21.76 8.14
N GLN A 11 -3.84 22.11 6.90
CA GLN A 11 -5.13 21.79 6.30
C GLN A 11 -5.05 20.46 5.56
N ALA A 12 -5.96 19.54 5.89
CA ALA A 12 -6.11 18.28 5.18
C ALA A 12 -6.79 18.52 3.82
N LEU A 13 -6.14 18.08 2.76
CA LEU A 13 -6.59 18.24 1.38
C LEU A 13 -6.37 16.92 0.62
N TYR A 14 -6.98 16.83 -0.55
CA TYR A 14 -6.69 15.80 -1.53
C TYR A 14 -6.64 16.43 -2.94
N GLY A 15 -5.98 15.75 -3.87
CA GLY A 15 -5.81 16.30 -5.20
C GLY A 15 -5.10 15.36 -6.17
N VAL A 16 -4.69 15.94 -7.29
CA VAL A 16 -3.98 15.25 -8.37
C VAL A 16 -2.51 15.65 -8.37
N PHE A 17 -1.64 14.67 -8.27
CA PHE A 17 -0.19 14.84 -8.26
C PHE A 17 0.37 14.77 -9.68
N ASN A 18 1.36 15.63 -9.94
CA ASN A 18 2.12 15.67 -11.19
C ASN A 18 3.63 15.74 -10.87
N GLY A 19 4.18 14.61 -10.38
CA GLY A 19 5.59 14.51 -10.04
C GLY A 19 6.02 15.51 -8.95
N GLU A 20 6.30 16.74 -9.31
CA GLU A 20 6.85 17.77 -8.41
C GLU A 20 5.78 18.68 -7.76
N THR A 21 4.54 18.57 -8.18
CA THR A 21 3.46 19.42 -7.69
C THR A 21 2.18 18.63 -7.45
N VAL A 22 1.29 19.20 -6.65
CA VAL A 22 -0.08 18.72 -6.49
C VAL A 22 -1.06 19.83 -6.81
N ALA A 23 -2.10 19.50 -7.58
CA ALA A 23 -3.26 20.35 -7.81
C ALA A 23 -4.37 19.94 -6.84
N PRO A 24 -4.70 20.76 -5.82
CA PRO A 24 -5.77 20.44 -4.88
C PRO A 24 -7.12 20.32 -5.58
N ALA A 25 -8.01 19.50 -5.05
CA ALA A 25 -9.41 19.51 -5.43
C ALA A 25 -10.02 20.90 -5.18
N SER A 26 -10.96 21.31 -6.02
CA SER A 26 -11.59 22.61 -5.89
C SER A 26 -12.34 22.75 -4.53
N PRO A 27 -12.45 23.96 -3.98
CA PRO A 27 -13.20 24.17 -2.74
C PRO A 27 -14.65 23.66 -2.82
N GLY A 28 -15.30 23.75 -3.97
CA GLY A 28 -16.65 23.23 -4.19
C GLY A 28 -16.70 21.70 -4.10
N LEU A 29 -15.70 21.00 -4.64
CA LEU A 29 -15.62 19.54 -4.54
C LEU A 29 -15.33 19.10 -3.10
N ILE A 30 -14.39 19.78 -2.41
CA ILE A 30 -14.08 19.51 -1.00
C ILE A 30 -15.30 19.78 -0.08
N ALA A 31 -16.07 20.83 -0.35
CA ALA A 31 -17.28 21.09 0.42
C ALA A 31 -18.34 20.00 0.28
N GLN A 32 -18.40 19.36 -0.89
CA GLN A 32 -19.33 18.25 -1.15
C GLN A 32 -18.78 16.90 -0.67
N TYR A 33 -17.49 16.68 -0.83
CA TYR A 33 -16.77 15.46 -0.45
C TYR A 33 -15.53 15.83 0.35
N PRO A 34 -15.63 15.91 1.69
CA PRO A 34 -14.56 16.44 2.55
C PRO A 34 -13.24 15.65 2.50
N THR A 35 -13.30 14.36 2.18
CA THR A 35 -12.13 13.49 2.04
C THR A 35 -12.11 12.80 0.69
N LEU A 36 -10.92 12.31 0.28
CA LEU A 36 -10.82 11.48 -0.91
C LEU A 36 -11.70 10.23 -0.81
N ARG A 37 -11.81 9.64 0.40
CA ARG A 37 -12.71 8.50 0.61
C ARG A 37 -14.16 8.86 0.32
N ASP A 38 -14.65 10.00 0.80
CA ASP A 38 -16.06 10.44 0.56
C ASP A 38 -16.34 10.61 -0.93
N LEU A 39 -15.35 11.11 -1.68
CA LEU A 39 -15.44 11.22 -3.13
C LEU A 39 -15.49 9.84 -3.81
N LEU A 40 -14.67 8.91 -3.36
CA LEU A 40 -14.63 7.53 -3.88
C LEU A 40 -15.91 6.76 -3.51
N ASP A 41 -16.39 6.88 -2.27
CA ASP A 41 -17.66 6.28 -1.83
C ASP A 41 -18.86 6.72 -2.69
N ALA A 42 -18.81 7.94 -3.21
CA ALA A 42 -19.81 8.45 -4.16
C ALA A 42 -19.57 8.03 -5.61
N GLU A 43 -18.50 7.24 -5.88
CA GLU A 43 -18.06 6.82 -7.22
C GLU A 43 -17.82 8.02 -8.17
N LYS A 44 -17.24 9.13 -7.63
CA LYS A 44 -17.00 10.39 -8.33
C LYS A 44 -15.52 10.71 -8.57
N SER A 45 -14.65 9.70 -8.62
CA SER A 45 -13.20 9.89 -8.87
C SER A 45 -12.91 10.71 -10.13
N GLU A 46 -13.70 10.53 -11.18
CA GLU A 46 -13.59 11.29 -12.42
C GLU A 46 -13.85 12.81 -12.26
N ALA A 47 -14.59 13.21 -11.23
CA ALA A 47 -14.82 14.61 -10.95
C ALA A 47 -13.52 15.37 -10.60
N LEU A 48 -12.50 14.67 -10.11
CA LEU A 48 -11.17 15.27 -9.90
C LEU A 48 -10.57 15.82 -11.19
N LYS A 49 -10.68 15.11 -12.31
CA LYS A 49 -10.11 15.54 -13.61
C LYS A 49 -10.61 16.93 -14.01
N GLY A 50 -11.87 17.23 -13.76
CA GLY A 50 -12.48 18.50 -14.09
C GLY A 50 -12.47 19.56 -12.98
N SER A 51 -12.11 19.18 -11.75
CA SER A 51 -12.20 20.07 -10.59
C SER A 51 -10.86 20.66 -10.16
N VAL A 52 -9.74 20.12 -10.60
CA VAL A 52 -8.41 20.62 -10.25
C VAL A 52 -8.00 21.78 -11.16
N ASN A 53 -7.46 22.82 -10.54
CA ASN A 53 -6.84 23.92 -11.30
C ASN A 53 -5.33 23.64 -11.48
N LEU A 54 -4.96 23.11 -12.63
CA LEU A 54 -3.57 22.80 -12.95
C LEU A 54 -2.65 24.04 -13.02
N SER A 55 -3.23 25.26 -13.03
CA SER A 55 -2.45 26.50 -12.94
C SER A 55 -2.23 26.98 -11.51
N ALA A 56 -2.87 26.37 -10.51
CA ALA A 56 -2.76 26.71 -9.09
C ALA A 56 -2.25 25.48 -8.30
N THR A 57 -1.07 24.98 -8.69
CA THR A 57 -0.44 23.84 -8.05
C THR A 57 0.40 24.25 -6.84
N ILE A 58 0.56 23.33 -5.90
CA ILE A 58 1.41 23.46 -4.72
C ILE A 58 2.64 22.57 -4.94
N PRO A 59 3.87 23.06 -4.75
CA PRO A 59 5.08 22.22 -4.76
C PRO A 59 4.99 21.10 -3.71
N ILE A 60 5.41 19.90 -4.04
CA ILE A 60 5.40 18.78 -3.07
C ILE A 60 6.30 19.04 -1.86
N ALA A 61 7.30 19.91 -1.98
CA ALA A 61 8.15 20.33 -0.87
C ALA A 61 7.41 21.17 0.20
N GLU A 62 6.23 21.69 -0.12
CA GLU A 62 5.40 22.52 0.79
C GLU A 62 4.27 21.71 1.45
N ILE A 63 4.18 20.41 1.19
CA ILE A 63 3.15 19.55 1.74
C ILE A 63 3.73 18.47 2.65
N THR A 64 2.87 17.91 3.49
CA THR A 64 3.13 16.64 4.17
C THR A 64 2.25 15.57 3.55
N PHE A 65 2.85 14.52 3.01
CA PHE A 65 2.10 13.39 2.48
C PHE A 65 1.37 12.66 3.60
N GLN A 66 0.12 12.39 3.39
CA GLN A 66 -0.63 11.42 4.19
C GLN A 66 -0.66 10.08 3.43
N PRO A 67 -1.06 8.97 4.08
CA PRO A 67 -1.57 7.83 3.33
C PRO A 67 -2.57 8.31 2.29
N PRO A 68 -2.56 7.82 1.04
CA PRO A 68 -3.43 8.34 -0.04
C PRO A 68 -4.91 8.41 0.35
N ILE A 69 -5.38 7.44 1.15
CA ILE A 69 -6.66 7.48 1.85
C ILE A 69 -6.36 7.23 3.34
N PRO A 70 -6.34 8.28 4.19
CA PRO A 70 -5.96 8.13 5.61
C PRO A 70 -6.94 7.31 6.44
N ASN A 71 -8.16 7.15 5.98
CA ASN A 71 -9.26 6.53 6.70
C ASN A 71 -10.00 5.47 5.86
N PRO A 72 -9.32 4.49 5.25
CA PRO A 72 -10.00 3.43 4.50
C PRO A 72 -10.92 2.63 5.44
N ARG A 73 -12.00 2.06 4.90
CA ARG A 73 -12.90 1.21 5.72
C ARG A 73 -12.23 -0.11 6.08
N LYS A 74 -11.45 -0.65 5.14
CA LYS A 74 -10.70 -1.89 5.30
C LYS A 74 -9.34 -1.79 4.64
N ILE A 75 -8.36 -2.36 5.32
CA ILE A 75 -7.07 -2.70 4.75
C ILE A 75 -6.92 -4.20 4.94
N ILE A 76 -6.90 -4.91 3.83
CA ILE A 76 -6.84 -6.37 3.77
C ILE A 76 -5.48 -6.74 3.22
N CYS A 77 -4.74 -7.57 3.93
CA CYS A 77 -3.44 -8.05 3.48
C CYS A 77 -3.53 -9.52 3.10
N VAL A 78 -2.79 -9.90 2.06
CA VAL A 78 -2.67 -11.29 1.59
C VAL A 78 -1.33 -11.85 2.03
N GLY A 79 -1.36 -12.85 2.89
CA GLY A 79 -0.15 -13.51 3.37
C GLY A 79 0.38 -14.56 2.40
N MET A 80 1.72 -14.69 2.33
CA MET A 80 2.42 -15.77 1.61
C MET A 80 2.05 -15.88 0.13
N ASN A 81 1.94 -14.74 -0.57
CA ASN A 81 1.46 -14.69 -1.95
C ASN A 81 2.57 -14.69 -3.03
N TYR A 82 3.82 -14.89 -2.64
CA TYR A 82 4.94 -15.07 -3.56
C TYR A 82 5.70 -16.35 -3.23
N PRO A 83 6.24 -17.06 -4.24
CA PRO A 83 7.07 -18.21 -4.00
C PRO A 83 8.29 -17.83 -3.16
N LYS A 84 8.66 -18.69 -2.21
CA LYS A 84 9.90 -18.55 -1.44
C LYS A 84 10.92 -19.50 -1.99
N PRO A 85 11.98 -19.01 -2.68
CA PRO A 85 12.98 -19.87 -3.31
C PRO A 85 13.90 -20.53 -2.29
N TYR A 86 13.91 -20.08 -1.04
CA TYR A 86 14.83 -20.58 -0.03
C TYR A 86 14.14 -21.51 0.96
N PRO A 87 14.74 -22.70 1.21
CA PRO A 87 14.23 -23.58 2.21
C PRO A 87 14.39 -22.96 3.61
N VAL A 88 13.32 -22.93 4.39
CA VAL A 88 13.40 -22.83 5.83
C VAL A 88 13.79 -24.24 6.31
N ASP A 89 14.94 -24.36 6.98
CA ASP A 89 15.50 -25.67 7.41
C ASP A 89 15.71 -26.68 6.27
N GLY A 90 16.09 -26.22 5.08
CA GLY A 90 16.42 -27.08 3.95
C GLY A 90 15.23 -27.51 3.07
N VAL A 91 14.02 -27.11 3.38
CA VAL A 91 12.80 -27.41 2.60
C VAL A 91 12.08 -26.13 2.22
N ALA A 92 11.83 -25.91 0.93
CA ALA A 92 10.99 -24.79 0.51
C ALA A 92 9.57 -24.98 1.09
N PRO A 93 9.00 -23.98 1.79
CA PRO A 93 7.64 -24.11 2.27
C PRO A 93 6.70 -24.29 1.07
N PRO A 94 5.69 -25.19 1.18
CA PRO A 94 4.70 -25.33 0.11
C PRO A 94 3.93 -24.02 -0.07
N SER A 95 3.53 -23.73 -1.30
CA SER A 95 2.57 -22.66 -1.54
C SER A 95 1.28 -22.93 -0.77
N PRO A 96 0.63 -21.89 -0.20
CA PRO A 96 -0.64 -22.08 0.51
C PRO A 96 -1.72 -22.60 -0.45
N GLU A 97 -2.56 -23.52 0.02
CA GLU A 97 -3.69 -24.05 -0.76
C GLU A 97 -4.81 -23.03 -0.93
N HIS A 98 -4.91 -22.07 -0.01
CA HIS A 98 -5.93 -21.04 0.03
C HIS A 98 -5.35 -19.67 0.32
N ILE A 99 -6.02 -18.62 -0.16
CA ILE A 99 -5.65 -17.23 0.12
C ILE A 99 -5.73 -16.99 1.63
N ILE A 100 -4.64 -16.53 2.22
CA ILE A 100 -4.55 -16.16 3.63
C ILE A 100 -4.82 -14.66 3.74
N LEU A 101 -5.93 -14.29 4.38
CA LEU A 101 -6.27 -12.87 4.61
C LEU A 101 -6.11 -12.51 6.09
N PHE A 102 -5.61 -11.29 6.32
CA PHE A 102 -5.63 -10.65 7.64
C PHE A 102 -5.88 -9.13 7.49
N GLY A 103 -6.33 -8.52 8.58
CA GLY A 103 -6.57 -7.08 8.62
C GLY A 103 -5.37 -6.29 9.09
N LYS A 104 -5.24 -5.07 8.56
CA LYS A 104 -4.29 -4.05 9.04
C LYS A 104 -5.06 -2.79 9.40
N GLU A 105 -4.75 -2.24 10.59
CA GLU A 105 -5.40 -1.02 11.07
C GLU A 105 -4.80 0.22 10.41
N SER A 106 -5.62 1.21 10.12
CA SER A 106 -5.15 2.46 9.49
C SER A 106 -4.12 3.21 10.33
N GLU A 107 -4.20 3.12 11.66
CA GLU A 107 -3.25 3.72 12.60
C GLU A 107 -1.81 3.16 12.48
N THR A 108 -1.65 2.04 11.81
CA THR A 108 -0.33 1.43 11.59
C THR A 108 0.41 2.08 10.43
N LEU A 109 -0.27 2.90 9.61
CA LEU A 109 0.26 3.38 8.34
C LEU A 109 0.54 4.87 8.34
N VAL A 110 1.73 5.22 7.89
CA VAL A 110 2.15 6.60 7.63
C VAL A 110 2.27 6.86 6.14
N GLY A 111 2.31 8.14 5.75
CA GLY A 111 2.52 8.56 4.36
C GLY A 111 3.98 8.55 3.93
N HIS A 112 4.21 8.88 2.66
CA HIS A 112 5.55 9.09 2.10
C HIS A 112 6.30 10.18 2.88
N GLY A 113 7.59 9.96 3.14
CA GLY A 113 8.47 10.90 3.84
C GLY A 113 8.29 10.95 5.35
N ALA A 114 7.23 10.35 5.90
CA ALA A 114 7.05 10.24 7.34
C ALA A 114 7.97 9.16 7.94
N THR A 115 8.23 9.24 9.24
CA THR A 115 9.07 8.29 9.95
C THR A 115 8.27 7.04 10.34
N LEU A 116 8.81 5.85 10.03
CA LEU A 116 8.35 4.59 10.60
C LEU A 116 8.81 4.53 12.06
N GLU A 117 7.88 4.29 12.98
CA GLU A 117 8.21 4.16 14.39
C GLU A 117 8.62 2.72 14.71
N ALA A 118 9.88 2.55 15.12
CA ALA A 118 10.31 1.27 15.67
C ALA A 118 9.52 0.97 16.96
N PRO A 119 8.93 -0.23 17.09
CA PRO A 119 8.23 -0.62 18.31
C PRO A 119 9.14 -0.50 19.53
N ARG A 120 8.57 -0.17 20.69
CA ARG A 120 9.37 -0.02 21.93
C ARG A 120 9.76 -1.37 22.52
N GLY A 121 11.01 -1.46 23.00
CA GLY A 121 11.52 -2.65 23.69
C GLY A 121 11.81 -3.83 22.75
N THR A 122 11.64 -5.04 23.22
CA THR A 122 11.99 -6.28 22.48
C THR A 122 11.29 -6.45 21.13
N PRO A 123 10.08 -5.93 20.87
CA PRO A 123 9.50 -5.96 19.52
C PRO A 123 10.38 -5.33 18.44
N ALA A 124 11.17 -4.28 18.78
CA ALA A 124 12.08 -3.64 17.85
C ALA A 124 13.16 -4.58 17.29
N ASP A 125 13.54 -5.60 18.03
CA ASP A 125 14.59 -6.56 17.63
C ASP A 125 14.19 -7.40 16.41
N SER A 126 12.90 -7.41 16.07
CA SER A 126 12.36 -8.14 14.92
C SER A 126 11.47 -7.28 14.00
N PHE A 127 11.66 -5.95 14.06
CA PHE A 127 10.93 -5.01 13.21
C PHE A 127 11.42 -5.12 11.77
N ASP A 128 10.52 -5.45 10.86
CA ASP A 128 10.83 -5.87 9.49
C ASP A 128 9.94 -5.13 8.48
N TYR A 129 10.38 -5.14 7.24
CA TYR A 129 9.73 -4.54 6.08
C TYR A 129 9.13 -5.62 5.18
N GLU A 130 8.06 -5.27 4.48
CA GLU A 130 7.44 -6.05 3.42
C GLU A 130 6.93 -5.09 2.35
N GLY A 131 7.66 -4.98 1.23
CA GLY A 131 7.19 -4.22 0.08
C GLY A 131 6.12 -4.97 -0.68
N GLU A 132 5.03 -4.27 -0.99
CA GLU A 132 3.87 -4.83 -1.65
C GLU A 132 3.27 -3.86 -2.66
N ILE A 133 2.46 -4.39 -3.58
CA ILE A 133 1.56 -3.60 -4.41
C ILE A 133 0.24 -3.45 -3.61
N ALA A 134 -0.13 -2.22 -3.26
CA ALA A 134 -1.48 -1.95 -2.76
C ALA A 134 -2.43 -1.75 -3.94
N VAL A 135 -3.57 -2.39 -3.88
CA VAL A 135 -4.68 -2.25 -4.82
C VAL A 135 -5.81 -1.52 -4.13
N VAL A 136 -6.32 -0.46 -4.75
CA VAL A 136 -7.43 0.32 -4.22
C VAL A 136 -8.70 0.01 -5.01
N ILE A 137 -9.75 -0.32 -4.29
CA ILE A 137 -11.07 -0.58 -4.86
C ILE A 137 -11.72 0.75 -5.29
N GLY A 138 -12.28 0.78 -6.48
CA GLY A 138 -12.92 1.97 -7.07
C GLY A 138 -14.43 1.85 -7.23
N LYS A 139 -14.95 0.64 -7.25
CA LYS A 139 -16.40 0.36 -7.33
C LYS A 139 -16.76 -0.75 -6.36
N THR A 140 -17.95 -0.66 -5.79
CA THR A 140 -18.45 -1.68 -4.85
C THR A 140 -18.41 -3.08 -5.46
N ALA A 141 -17.75 -4.02 -4.78
CA ALA A 141 -17.63 -5.42 -5.19
C ALA A 141 -18.18 -6.36 -4.13
N ARG A 142 -19.12 -7.21 -4.52
CA ARG A 142 -19.69 -8.27 -3.68
C ARG A 142 -20.01 -9.49 -4.52
N HIS A 143 -19.44 -10.65 -4.16
CA HIS A 143 -19.57 -11.91 -4.89
C HIS A 143 -19.17 -11.81 -6.37
N VAL A 144 -18.14 -11.03 -6.67
CA VAL A 144 -17.64 -10.90 -8.04
C VAL A 144 -16.82 -12.12 -8.44
N THR A 145 -16.87 -12.47 -9.71
CA THR A 145 -16.00 -13.50 -10.28
C THR A 145 -14.62 -12.95 -10.61
N PRO A 146 -13.56 -13.77 -10.75
CA PRO A 146 -12.25 -13.29 -11.17
C PRO A 146 -12.28 -12.49 -12.48
N VAL A 147 -13.15 -12.86 -13.42
CA VAL A 147 -13.31 -12.17 -14.72
C VAL A 147 -13.82 -10.72 -14.54
N GLN A 148 -14.66 -10.49 -13.53
CA GLN A 148 -15.25 -9.18 -13.24
C GLN A 148 -14.37 -8.34 -12.29
N ALA A 149 -13.45 -8.96 -11.59
CA ALA A 149 -12.73 -8.36 -10.47
C ALA A 149 -12.00 -7.05 -10.84
N MET A 150 -11.36 -7.02 -12.01
CA MET A 150 -10.58 -5.87 -12.46
C MET A 150 -11.42 -4.63 -12.77
N ASP A 151 -12.71 -4.78 -13.08
CA ASP A 151 -13.66 -3.67 -13.30
C ASP A 151 -13.91 -2.85 -12.02
N HIS A 152 -13.51 -3.38 -10.87
CA HIS A 152 -13.66 -2.77 -9.54
C HIS A 152 -12.39 -2.09 -9.02
N VAL A 153 -11.28 -2.15 -9.75
CA VAL A 153 -10.00 -1.55 -9.34
C VAL A 153 -9.95 -0.06 -9.72
N LEU A 154 -9.59 0.80 -8.77
CA LEU A 154 -9.30 2.21 -9.01
C LEU A 154 -7.85 2.40 -9.50
N GLY A 155 -6.90 1.73 -8.85
CA GLY A 155 -5.48 1.89 -9.13
C GLY A 155 -4.59 1.25 -8.07
N TYR A 156 -3.32 1.61 -8.12
CA TYR A 156 -2.25 0.96 -7.35
C TYR A 156 -1.37 1.98 -6.64
N ALA A 157 -0.72 1.54 -5.56
CA ALA A 157 0.28 2.31 -4.82
C ALA A 157 1.34 1.40 -4.21
N PRO A 158 2.57 1.87 -3.98
CA PRO A 158 3.53 1.19 -3.12
C PRO A 158 3.03 1.10 -1.68
N PHE A 159 3.32 -0.04 -1.02
CA PHE A 159 2.89 -0.33 0.33
C PHE A 159 3.99 -1.05 1.11
N ASN A 160 4.17 -0.69 2.38
CA ASN A 160 5.01 -1.40 3.34
C ASN A 160 4.13 -2.05 4.40
N ASP A 161 4.01 -3.37 4.37
CA ASP A 161 3.35 -4.12 5.44
C ASP A 161 4.31 -4.38 6.60
N GLY A 162 4.69 -3.30 7.30
CA GLY A 162 5.59 -3.32 8.44
C GLY A 162 5.21 -4.41 9.44
N SER A 163 6.22 -5.18 9.87
CA SER A 163 6.01 -6.44 10.58
C SER A 163 6.92 -6.54 11.80
N VAL A 164 6.41 -7.09 12.89
CA VAL A 164 7.21 -7.49 14.06
C VAL A 164 7.19 -9.02 14.14
N ARG A 165 8.26 -9.66 13.63
CA ARG A 165 8.29 -11.11 13.40
C ARG A 165 8.06 -11.94 14.66
N GLU A 166 8.67 -11.58 15.77
CA GLU A 166 8.47 -12.33 17.02
C GLU A 166 7.02 -12.26 17.51
N TRP A 167 6.31 -11.15 17.26
CA TRP A 167 4.92 -10.99 17.65
C TRP A 167 3.93 -11.67 16.69
N GLN A 168 4.36 -12.02 15.48
CA GLN A 168 3.58 -12.90 14.60
C GLN A 168 3.37 -14.29 15.20
N LYS A 169 4.23 -14.71 16.13
CA LYS A 169 4.04 -15.96 16.90
C LYS A 169 2.83 -15.89 17.85
N HIS A 170 2.41 -14.69 18.28
CA HIS A 170 1.20 -14.51 19.08
C HIS A 170 -0.06 -14.60 18.18
N SER A 171 -0.04 -13.85 17.09
CA SER A 171 -0.98 -13.91 15.97
C SER A 171 -0.43 -13.08 14.81
N ILE A 172 -0.88 -13.34 13.58
CA ILE A 172 -0.54 -12.49 12.43
C ILE A 172 -0.96 -11.05 12.74
N TYR A 173 -2.16 -10.85 13.26
CA TYR A 173 -2.68 -9.52 13.60
C TYR A 173 -1.76 -8.76 14.57
N ALA A 174 -1.31 -9.38 15.66
CA ALA A 174 -0.43 -8.75 16.64
C ALA A 174 0.92 -8.31 16.02
N GLY A 175 1.50 -9.15 15.16
CA GLY A 175 2.77 -8.84 14.49
C GLY A 175 2.68 -7.81 13.37
N LYS A 176 1.47 -7.48 12.91
CA LYS A 176 1.23 -6.58 11.76
C LYS A 176 0.63 -5.21 12.14
N ASN A 177 0.26 -5.02 13.43
CA ASN A 177 -0.54 -3.86 13.84
C ASN A 177 0.11 -3.03 14.96
N PHE A 178 1.42 -2.76 14.87
CA PHE A 178 2.06 -1.72 15.66
C PHE A 178 1.80 -0.35 15.03
N ALA A 179 1.49 0.66 15.85
CA ALA A 179 1.25 2.03 15.37
C ALA A 179 2.45 2.55 14.56
N ASN A 180 2.18 3.23 13.45
CA ASN A 180 3.17 3.87 12.58
C ASN A 180 4.29 2.93 12.07
N SER A 181 4.07 1.61 12.07
CA SER A 181 5.08 0.62 11.65
C SER A 181 5.08 0.33 10.16
N GLY A 182 4.03 0.67 9.45
CA GLY A 182 3.87 0.51 8.01
C GLY A 182 3.68 1.84 7.30
N SER A 183 3.62 1.80 5.98
CA SER A 183 3.41 3.00 5.17
C SER A 183 2.80 2.67 3.80
N TRP A 184 2.15 3.65 3.15
CA TRP A 184 1.75 3.53 1.77
C TRP A 184 1.58 4.88 1.07
N GLY A 185 1.69 4.85 -0.26
CA GLY A 185 1.71 6.05 -1.08
C GLY A 185 2.96 6.12 -1.98
N PRO A 186 3.34 7.31 -2.48
CA PRO A 186 2.89 8.67 -2.12
C PRO A 186 1.47 9.00 -2.59
N TRP A 187 0.96 8.32 -3.61
CA TRP A 187 -0.34 8.48 -4.24
C TRP A 187 -0.87 7.14 -4.75
N ILE A 188 -2.10 7.13 -5.19
CA ILE A 188 -2.71 6.07 -5.99
C ILE A 188 -2.56 6.48 -7.45
N ALA A 189 -1.87 5.67 -8.26
CA ALA A 189 -1.90 5.80 -9.71
C ALA A 189 -3.12 5.03 -10.24
N THR A 190 -4.03 5.72 -10.95
CA THR A 190 -5.23 5.08 -11.50
C THR A 190 -4.87 4.05 -12.56
N ALA A 191 -5.62 2.96 -12.62
CA ALA A 191 -5.31 1.80 -13.47
C ALA A 191 -5.41 2.09 -14.97
N ASP A 192 -6.18 3.11 -15.36
CA ASP A 192 -6.45 3.42 -16.78
C ASP A 192 -5.19 3.69 -17.62
N ASP A 193 -4.15 4.25 -17.00
CA ASP A 193 -2.92 4.66 -17.66
C ASP A 193 -1.74 3.71 -17.38
N LEU A 194 -2.00 2.57 -16.72
CA LEU A 194 -0.97 1.62 -16.31
C LEU A 194 -1.03 0.31 -17.11
N PRO A 195 0.10 -0.40 -17.24
CA PRO A 195 0.08 -1.75 -17.75
C PRO A 195 -0.71 -2.67 -16.80
N PRO A 196 -1.07 -3.89 -17.23
CA PRO A 196 -1.64 -4.90 -16.36
C PRO A 196 -0.80 -5.09 -15.09
N VAL A 197 -1.44 -5.41 -13.95
CA VAL A 197 -0.75 -5.59 -12.67
C VAL A 197 0.35 -6.66 -12.74
N GLU A 198 0.19 -7.64 -13.58
CA GLU A 198 1.14 -8.72 -13.86
C GLU A 198 2.50 -8.17 -14.32
N ASP A 199 2.50 -7.06 -15.05
CA ASP A 199 3.69 -6.41 -15.62
C ASP A 199 4.29 -5.34 -14.70
N LEU A 200 3.65 -5.02 -13.58
CA LEU A 200 4.17 -4.07 -12.60
C LEU A 200 5.38 -4.66 -11.89
N HIS A 201 6.49 -3.95 -11.91
CA HIS A 201 7.74 -4.33 -11.24
C HIS A 201 7.88 -3.59 -9.91
N LEU A 202 7.87 -4.35 -8.83
CA LEU A 202 8.11 -3.89 -7.46
C LEU A 202 9.60 -4.06 -7.10
N THR A 203 10.20 -3.02 -6.53
CA THR A 203 11.56 -3.06 -5.99
C THR A 203 11.58 -2.45 -4.59
N VAL A 204 12.24 -3.12 -3.65
CA VAL A 204 12.46 -2.62 -2.30
C VAL A 204 13.95 -2.43 -2.05
N THR A 205 14.33 -1.26 -1.54
CA THR A 205 15.70 -1.00 -1.13
C THR A 205 15.76 -0.58 0.34
N LEU A 206 16.84 -0.96 1.01
CA LEU A 206 17.17 -0.48 2.36
C LEU A 206 18.56 0.17 2.30
N ASN A 207 18.62 1.45 2.61
CA ASN A 207 19.85 2.25 2.48
C ASN A 207 20.51 2.16 1.10
N GLY A 208 19.68 2.03 0.05
CA GLY A 208 20.13 1.91 -1.34
C GLY A 208 20.48 0.49 -1.80
N GLU A 209 20.55 -0.50 -0.90
CA GLU A 209 20.71 -1.92 -1.26
C GLU A 209 19.36 -2.52 -1.67
N THR A 210 19.27 -3.12 -2.86
CA THR A 210 18.05 -3.83 -3.30
C THR A 210 17.89 -5.14 -2.53
N LEU A 211 16.75 -5.28 -1.88
CA LEU A 211 16.44 -6.43 -1.02
C LEU A 211 15.32 -7.30 -1.55
N GLN A 212 14.29 -6.68 -2.17
CA GLN A 212 13.18 -7.40 -2.80
C GLN A 212 13.01 -6.87 -4.22
N SER A 213 12.68 -7.77 -5.14
CA SER A 213 12.41 -7.43 -6.53
C SER A 213 11.52 -8.52 -7.13
N ALA A 214 10.34 -8.15 -7.63
CA ALA A 214 9.40 -9.09 -8.24
C ALA A 214 8.41 -8.39 -9.17
N TYR A 215 7.86 -9.14 -10.10
CA TYR A 215 6.73 -8.72 -10.92
C TYR A 215 5.41 -9.21 -10.34
N GLY A 216 4.31 -8.51 -10.68
CA GLY A 216 2.96 -8.91 -10.27
C GLY A 216 2.58 -10.31 -10.75
N GLN A 217 3.06 -10.76 -11.90
CA GLN A 217 2.84 -12.11 -12.43
C GLN A 217 3.44 -13.23 -11.57
N GLU A 218 4.35 -12.90 -10.64
CA GLU A 218 4.94 -13.89 -9.74
C GLU A 218 4.06 -14.20 -8.52
N MET A 219 2.93 -13.51 -8.36
CA MET A 219 1.95 -13.80 -7.31
C MET A 219 1.40 -15.22 -7.46
N ILE A 220 1.30 -15.96 -6.34
CA ILE A 220 0.71 -17.31 -6.28
C ILE A 220 -0.78 -17.23 -6.60
N PHE A 221 -1.50 -16.31 -5.96
CA PHE A 221 -2.88 -15.99 -6.25
C PHE A 221 -2.92 -14.64 -6.97
N SER A 222 -3.42 -14.64 -8.18
CA SER A 222 -3.54 -13.44 -9.01
C SER A 222 -4.45 -12.40 -8.37
N LEU A 223 -4.30 -11.12 -8.74
CA LEU A 223 -5.15 -10.06 -8.23
C LEU A 223 -6.65 -10.30 -8.47
N PRO A 224 -7.10 -10.77 -9.65
CA PRO A 224 -8.51 -11.13 -9.84
C PRO A 224 -9.02 -12.18 -8.83
N GLU A 225 -8.20 -13.19 -8.50
CA GLU A 225 -8.57 -14.21 -7.52
C GLU A 225 -8.64 -13.63 -6.11
N GLN A 226 -7.72 -12.75 -5.73
CA GLN A 226 -7.74 -12.07 -4.43
C GLN A 226 -9.01 -11.23 -4.23
N ILE A 227 -9.39 -10.42 -5.23
CA ILE A 227 -10.60 -9.59 -5.19
C ILE A 227 -11.86 -10.47 -5.14
N ALA A 228 -11.93 -11.48 -5.99
CA ALA A 228 -13.06 -12.41 -6.02
C ALA A 228 -13.23 -13.11 -4.66
N TYR A 229 -12.13 -13.62 -4.09
CA TYR A 229 -12.13 -14.29 -2.79
C TYR A 229 -12.55 -13.32 -1.66
N ALA A 230 -11.93 -12.16 -1.55
CA ALA A 230 -12.29 -11.17 -0.54
C ALA A 230 -13.76 -10.73 -0.66
N SER A 231 -14.26 -10.50 -1.89
CA SER A 231 -15.65 -10.13 -2.15
C SER A 231 -16.65 -11.22 -1.82
N SER A 232 -16.22 -12.48 -1.76
CA SER A 232 -17.07 -13.59 -1.31
C SER A 232 -17.32 -13.56 0.20
N LEU A 233 -16.36 -13.07 0.97
CA LEU A 233 -16.45 -12.98 2.43
C LEU A 233 -17.24 -11.75 2.88
N PHE A 234 -16.93 -10.57 2.31
CA PHE A 234 -17.56 -9.29 2.68
C PHE A 234 -17.63 -8.35 1.47
N THR A 235 -18.43 -7.29 1.59
CA THR A 235 -18.47 -6.26 0.56
C THR A 235 -17.19 -5.44 0.59
N LEU A 236 -16.53 -5.29 -0.55
CA LEU A 236 -15.48 -4.31 -0.79
C LEU A 236 -16.12 -3.01 -1.26
N TYR A 237 -15.74 -1.90 -0.65
CA TYR A 237 -16.24 -0.57 -0.97
C TYR A 237 -15.14 0.28 -1.63
N PRO A 238 -15.52 1.30 -2.41
CA PRO A 238 -14.55 2.25 -2.94
C PRO A 238 -13.64 2.81 -1.83
N GLY A 239 -12.33 2.84 -2.07
CA GLY A 239 -11.34 3.23 -1.09
C GLY A 239 -10.87 2.13 -0.13
N ASP A 240 -11.45 0.92 -0.16
CA ASP A 240 -10.86 -0.25 0.51
C ASP A 240 -9.53 -0.63 -0.18
N VAL A 241 -8.58 -1.13 0.60
CA VAL A 241 -7.23 -1.44 0.15
C VAL A 241 -6.96 -2.93 0.29
N ILE A 242 -6.35 -3.53 -0.73
CA ILE A 242 -5.80 -4.89 -0.69
C ILE A 242 -4.28 -4.77 -0.88
N ALA A 243 -3.50 -5.15 0.14
CA ALA A 243 -2.06 -5.35 0.05
C ALA A 243 -1.82 -6.78 -0.41
N THR A 244 -1.16 -6.94 -1.59
CA THR A 244 -1.21 -8.18 -2.38
C THR A 244 -0.25 -9.27 -1.95
N GLY A 245 0.52 -9.03 -0.91
CA GLY A 245 1.58 -9.91 -0.43
C GLY A 245 2.96 -9.43 -0.86
N SER A 246 3.96 -9.88 -0.14
CA SER A 246 5.35 -9.45 -0.27
C SER A 246 6.22 -10.56 -0.88
N PRO A 247 7.10 -10.24 -1.85
CA PRO A 247 8.07 -11.19 -2.38
C PRO A 247 9.13 -11.56 -1.34
N ASP A 248 9.98 -12.51 -1.67
CA ASP A 248 11.12 -12.88 -0.82
C ASP A 248 12.14 -11.73 -0.67
N GLY A 249 13.02 -11.84 0.33
CA GLY A 249 14.04 -10.84 0.64
C GLY A 249 13.72 -9.95 1.83
N THR A 250 12.65 -10.27 2.60
CA THR A 250 12.38 -9.61 3.89
C THR A 250 13.53 -9.81 4.87
N GLY A 251 13.69 -8.92 5.83
CA GLY A 251 14.79 -9.00 6.80
C GLY A 251 14.81 -10.30 7.60
N GLY A 252 13.63 -10.85 7.90
CA GLY A 252 13.47 -12.12 8.60
C GLY A 252 13.86 -13.35 7.79
N SER A 253 13.82 -13.28 6.44
CA SER A 253 14.19 -14.38 5.54
C SER A 253 15.68 -14.42 5.20
N ARG A 254 16.43 -13.36 5.53
CA ARG A 254 17.86 -13.24 5.20
C ARG A 254 18.75 -14.01 6.15
N VAL A 255 19.93 -14.39 5.67
CA VAL A 255 21.01 -15.01 6.47
C VAL A 255 22.30 -14.22 6.26
N PRO A 256 22.80 -13.48 7.29
CA PRO A 256 22.15 -13.21 8.58
C PRO A 256 20.89 -12.34 8.45
N LYS A 257 19.97 -12.44 9.41
CA LYS A 257 18.77 -11.60 9.46
C LYS A 257 19.12 -10.11 9.49
N ARG A 258 18.35 -9.29 8.76
CA ARG A 258 18.54 -7.84 8.66
C ARG A 258 17.24 -7.08 8.86
N TYR A 259 16.90 -6.87 10.12
CA TYR A 259 15.73 -6.09 10.53
C TYR A 259 15.98 -4.58 10.43
N LEU A 260 14.90 -3.81 10.38
CA LEU A 260 14.93 -2.35 10.41
C LEU A 260 15.55 -1.83 11.70
N ARG A 261 16.32 -0.75 11.60
CA ARG A 261 16.98 -0.07 12.71
C ARG A 261 16.83 1.45 12.57
N ALA A 262 17.02 2.15 13.68
CA ALA A 262 17.06 3.61 13.66
C ALA A 262 18.00 4.13 12.57
N HIS A 263 17.55 5.16 11.86
CA HIS A 263 18.25 5.83 10.75
C HIS A 263 18.31 5.02 9.43
N ASP A 264 17.75 3.82 9.36
CA ASP A 264 17.54 3.15 8.07
C ASP A 264 16.56 3.96 7.20
N VAL A 265 16.79 3.90 5.89
CA VAL A 265 15.88 4.46 4.88
C VAL A 265 15.34 3.32 4.03
N LEU A 266 14.06 3.04 4.20
CA LEU A 266 13.32 2.05 3.41
C LEU A 266 12.69 2.74 2.21
N THR A 267 12.89 2.18 1.00
CA THR A 267 12.30 2.69 -0.22
C THR A 267 11.62 1.57 -0.99
N ILE A 268 10.38 1.78 -1.39
CA ILE A 268 9.56 0.84 -2.17
C ILE A 268 9.12 1.55 -3.44
N SER A 269 9.53 1.02 -4.58
CA SER A 269 9.24 1.59 -5.90
C SER A 269 8.43 0.61 -6.72
N ILE A 270 7.41 1.11 -7.41
CA ILE A 270 6.69 0.37 -8.44
C ILE A 270 6.84 1.14 -9.74
N GLN A 271 7.37 0.47 -10.76
CA GLN A 271 7.64 1.10 -12.05
C GLN A 271 6.36 1.68 -12.66
N GLY A 272 6.41 2.95 -13.07
CA GLY A 272 5.26 3.67 -13.66
C GLY A 272 4.25 4.23 -12.65
N ILE A 273 4.40 3.91 -11.35
CA ILE A 273 3.48 4.37 -10.29
C ILE A 273 4.14 5.44 -9.42
N GLY A 274 5.25 5.09 -8.77
CA GLY A 274 5.93 6.01 -7.87
C GLY A 274 6.81 5.30 -6.86
N THR A 275 7.36 6.10 -5.95
CA THR A 275 8.30 5.66 -4.92
C THR A 275 7.84 6.13 -3.55
N LEU A 276 7.64 5.18 -2.65
CA LEU A 276 7.41 5.38 -1.23
C LEU A 276 8.74 5.30 -0.51
N SER A 277 9.09 6.31 0.29
CA SER A 277 10.34 6.33 1.05
C SER A 277 10.07 6.80 2.47
N ASN A 278 10.64 6.09 3.45
CA ASN A 278 10.46 6.39 4.87
C ASN A 278 11.76 6.14 5.62
N ALA A 279 12.12 7.06 6.52
CA ALA A 279 13.16 6.81 7.52
C ALA A 279 12.59 6.01 8.69
N VAL A 280 13.46 5.33 9.45
CA VAL A 280 13.11 4.58 10.67
C VAL A 280 13.63 5.34 11.89
N SER A 281 12.79 5.48 12.96
CA SER A 281 13.17 6.13 14.23
C SER A 281 14.06 5.28 15.11
#